data_fac1dead0d02a25507af4451a6813ebe
#
_entry.id   fac1dead0d02a25507af4451a6813ebe
#
_cell.length_a   1.000
_cell.length_b   1.000
_cell.length_c   1.000
_cell.angle_alpha   90.00
_cell.angle_beta   90.00
_cell.angle_gamma   90.00
#
_symmetry.space_group_name_H-M   'P 1'
#
loop_
_entity.id
_entity.type
_entity.pdbx_description
1 polymer ?
#
loop_
_entity_poly.entity_id
_entity_poly.type
_entity_poly.pdbx_seq_one_letter_code
_entity_poly.pdbx_strand_id
1 'polypeptide(L)'
;MPLTSKLMLISAAILVAGCLTPENAEKDAEKTAKEIATAYWRSQTGMTNDFVISRPMDQLTLNIALEAVRQGVTNAVFPKLDGVDPLSPDTNGLIRISLADALKLGARGNRRYQTLKEAVYLKAIALDTERYVFDTTFSGMLLGALAGEPEIYQNTAEAGGGAARKFENGTTVAGNLAVDVMRMLRDDWHSFGLSGDLTVSVPLLRGAGRDIVREPLTQAERNLAYAILTFTRYRQTYALSISKAYYNVLEYAQNRRNSDDNAYRLEQNWQRAEMMFKAGRMDRIQVDQAKTDLLNARQTIITTQQSYEDSLDSFKITLGLPPEAPIALKSEELVNLENDMANLAANRPDALADFPEENSALDLALEQRDDLAVTRGDVADCERAVKVAADALQADVTLEGGGAIDEERRQHLPYGGTESTFARLKINLPWDRRRERNAYRRSLIALDQSRRDYEEAADGVKNEVRAGYRDLVAARALYENKVEALKTAKMRVDSNDLFMQSGRSSMRDILEAESAMLSARNALCSAVINWRMSELSLRTALGTLEN
;
A
#
# COMPACT_ATOMS: atom_id res chain seq x y z
N MET A 1 -7.03 -40.68 -48.15
CA MET A 1 -7.61 -39.63 -47.34
C MET A 1 -7.47 -38.33 -48.11
N PRO A 2 -8.54 -37.64 -48.45
CA PRO A 2 -8.49 -36.43 -49.23
C PRO A 2 -7.75 -35.31 -48.47
N LEU A 3 -7.04 -34.47 -49.21
CA LEU A 3 -6.21 -33.37 -48.70
C LEU A 3 -7.00 -32.45 -47.72
N THR A 4 -8.32 -32.37 -47.92
CA THR A 4 -9.27 -31.59 -47.08
C THR A 4 -9.36 -32.07 -45.62
N SER A 5 -9.24 -33.39 -45.37
CA SER A 5 -9.28 -33.92 -43.99
C SER A 5 -7.97 -33.67 -43.23
N LYS A 6 -6.84 -33.60 -43.94
CA LYS A 6 -5.54 -33.25 -43.34
C LYS A 6 -5.44 -31.75 -43.03
N LEU A 7 -5.99 -30.89 -43.88
CA LEU A 7 -6.08 -29.45 -43.62
C LEU A 7 -7.01 -29.13 -42.41
N MET A 8 -8.17 -29.82 -42.31
CA MET A 8 -9.06 -29.69 -41.16
C MET A 8 -8.42 -30.15 -39.85
N LEU A 9 -7.63 -31.21 -39.88
CA LEU A 9 -6.90 -31.69 -38.70
C LEU A 9 -5.76 -30.75 -38.29
N ILE A 10 -5.07 -30.15 -39.24
CA ILE A 10 -4.01 -29.17 -38.98
C ILE A 10 -4.63 -27.86 -38.44
N SER A 11 -5.75 -27.38 -39.01
CA SER A 11 -6.46 -26.19 -38.51
C SER A 11 -7.06 -26.42 -37.13
N ALA A 12 -7.60 -27.61 -36.84
CA ALA A 12 -8.08 -27.95 -35.50
C ALA A 12 -6.93 -28.04 -34.47
N ALA A 13 -5.76 -28.55 -34.87
CA ALA A 13 -4.58 -28.61 -34.01
C ALA A 13 -4.00 -27.20 -33.70
N ILE A 14 -4.01 -26.30 -34.68
CA ILE A 14 -3.59 -24.89 -34.49
C ILE A 14 -4.58 -24.12 -33.61
N LEU A 15 -5.88 -24.36 -33.72
CA LEU A 15 -6.92 -23.78 -32.87
C LEU A 15 -6.77 -24.21 -31.40
N VAL A 16 -6.35 -25.45 -31.14
CA VAL A 16 -6.14 -25.97 -29.77
C VAL A 16 -4.80 -25.50 -29.21
N ALA A 17 -3.76 -25.33 -30.04
CA ALA A 17 -2.45 -24.87 -29.58
C ALA A 17 -2.38 -23.36 -29.24
N GLY A 18 -3.32 -22.56 -29.76
CA GLY A 18 -3.39 -21.11 -29.50
C GLY A 18 -4.26 -20.70 -28.32
N CYS A 19 -4.98 -21.64 -27.68
CA CYS A 19 -5.86 -21.32 -26.55
C CYS A 19 -5.08 -21.39 -25.25
N LEU A 20 -4.68 -20.22 -24.72
CA LEU A 20 -4.19 -20.11 -23.36
C LEU A 20 -5.36 -20.41 -22.41
N THR A 21 -5.19 -21.36 -21.49
CA THR A 21 -6.22 -21.56 -20.45
C THR A 21 -6.17 -20.40 -19.44
N PRO A 22 -7.30 -19.99 -18.85
CA PRO A 22 -7.32 -18.89 -17.86
C PRO A 22 -6.29 -19.07 -16.74
N GLU A 23 -6.11 -20.30 -16.24
CA GLU A 23 -5.15 -20.62 -15.19
C GLU A 23 -3.68 -20.43 -15.62
N ASN A 24 -3.34 -20.75 -16.87
CA ASN A 24 -1.99 -20.53 -17.39
C ASN A 24 -1.75 -19.05 -17.66
N ALA A 25 -2.76 -18.33 -18.18
CA ALA A 25 -2.69 -16.89 -18.38
C ALA A 25 -2.49 -16.14 -17.07
N GLU A 26 -3.18 -16.55 -16.00
CA GLU A 26 -3.00 -15.97 -14.65
C GLU A 26 -1.57 -16.19 -14.14
N LYS A 27 -1.05 -17.41 -14.23
CA LYS A 27 0.31 -17.75 -13.76
C LYS A 27 1.39 -17.00 -14.53
N ASP A 28 1.24 -16.86 -15.84
CA ASP A 28 2.21 -16.16 -16.68
C ASP A 28 2.18 -14.65 -16.39
N ALA A 29 0.98 -14.06 -16.25
CA ALA A 29 0.83 -12.66 -15.88
C ALA A 29 1.37 -12.38 -14.46
N GLU A 30 1.10 -13.26 -13.49
CA GLU A 30 1.62 -13.15 -12.11
C GLU A 30 3.15 -13.22 -12.10
N LYS A 31 3.74 -14.16 -12.86
CA LYS A 31 5.19 -14.30 -12.95
C LYS A 31 5.84 -13.05 -13.54
N THR A 32 5.34 -12.55 -14.65
CA THR A 32 5.87 -11.35 -15.32
C THR A 32 5.72 -10.12 -14.42
N ALA A 33 4.56 -9.92 -13.82
CA ALA A 33 4.31 -8.81 -12.88
C ALA A 33 5.25 -8.88 -11.66
N LYS A 34 5.48 -10.07 -11.11
CA LYS A 34 6.41 -10.26 -9.99
C LYS A 34 7.84 -9.91 -10.39
N GLU A 35 8.32 -10.36 -11.55
CA GLU A 35 9.66 -10.06 -12.04
C GLU A 35 9.86 -8.55 -12.22
N ILE A 36 8.92 -7.88 -12.89
CA ILE A 36 8.95 -6.43 -13.11
C ILE A 36 8.87 -5.68 -11.78
N ALA A 37 7.89 -5.99 -10.93
CA ALA A 37 7.72 -5.33 -9.63
C ALA A 37 8.97 -5.52 -8.75
N THR A 38 9.56 -6.71 -8.68
CA THR A 38 10.78 -6.98 -7.90
C THR A 38 11.98 -6.22 -8.43
N ALA A 39 12.15 -6.13 -9.76
CA ALA A 39 13.24 -5.38 -10.37
C ALA A 39 13.17 -3.89 -10.02
N TYR A 40 11.98 -3.29 -10.16
CA TYR A 40 11.75 -1.89 -9.81
C TYR A 40 11.82 -1.65 -8.29
N TRP A 41 11.29 -2.58 -7.47
CA TRP A 41 11.41 -2.53 -6.01
C TRP A 41 12.87 -2.42 -5.57
N ARG A 42 13.74 -3.30 -6.08
CA ARG A 42 15.16 -3.28 -5.76
C ARG A 42 15.86 -2.00 -6.21
N SER A 43 15.49 -1.48 -7.39
CA SER A 43 16.08 -0.25 -7.92
C SER A 43 15.66 1.00 -7.15
N GLN A 44 14.42 1.07 -6.66
CA GLN A 44 13.90 2.24 -5.95
C GLN A 44 14.20 2.24 -4.46
N THR A 45 14.20 1.06 -3.82
CA THR A 45 14.34 0.96 -2.36
C THR A 45 15.71 0.45 -1.89
N GLY A 46 16.53 -0.10 -2.80
CA GLY A 46 17.78 -0.79 -2.45
C GLY A 46 17.60 -2.11 -1.70
N MET A 47 16.37 -2.54 -1.45
CA MET A 47 16.08 -3.79 -0.73
C MET A 47 16.30 -5.01 -1.62
N THR A 48 16.88 -6.09 -1.06
CA THR A 48 17.23 -7.31 -1.81
C THR A 48 16.12 -8.35 -1.84
N ASN A 49 15.10 -8.23 -0.99
CA ASN A 49 14.00 -9.18 -0.90
C ASN A 49 13.04 -9.06 -2.10
N ASP A 50 12.40 -10.19 -2.44
CA ASP A 50 11.40 -10.23 -3.49
C ASP A 50 10.12 -9.51 -3.07
N PHE A 51 9.49 -8.82 -4.01
CA PHE A 51 8.18 -8.22 -3.81
C PHE A 51 7.10 -9.31 -4.04
N VAL A 52 6.40 -9.71 -2.98
CA VAL A 52 5.41 -10.79 -3.02
C VAL A 52 4.07 -10.32 -2.47
N ILE A 53 2.97 -10.63 -3.17
CA ILE A 53 1.61 -10.42 -2.69
C ILE A 53 1.23 -11.58 -1.74
N SER A 54 0.54 -11.26 -0.63
CA SER A 54 -0.02 -12.29 0.26
C SER A 54 -1.21 -12.97 -0.41
N ARG A 55 -1.26 -14.29 -0.38
CA ARG A 55 -2.40 -15.03 -0.93
C ARG A 55 -3.59 -14.99 0.03
N PRO A 56 -4.85 -14.94 -0.45
CA PRO A 56 -6.04 -15.01 0.41
C PRO A 56 -6.06 -16.23 1.34
N MET A 57 -5.45 -17.35 0.93
CA MET A 57 -5.32 -18.58 1.73
C MET A 57 -4.50 -18.37 3.01
N ASP A 58 -3.49 -17.48 3.02
CA ASP A 58 -2.66 -17.24 4.21
C ASP A 58 -3.46 -16.53 5.30
N GLN A 59 -4.40 -15.66 4.93
CA GLN A 59 -5.31 -15.01 5.86
C GLN A 59 -6.37 -15.98 6.38
N LEU A 60 -6.89 -16.85 5.52
CA LEU A 60 -7.88 -17.84 5.91
C LEU A 60 -7.29 -18.84 6.91
N THR A 61 -6.07 -19.34 6.69
CA THR A 61 -5.38 -20.25 7.62
C THR A 61 -5.10 -19.61 8.96
N LEU A 62 -4.74 -18.32 8.99
CA LEU A 62 -4.57 -17.57 10.23
C LEU A 62 -5.90 -17.44 11.00
N ASN A 63 -6.98 -17.08 10.32
CA ASN A 63 -8.30 -16.95 10.94
C ASN A 63 -8.82 -18.29 11.47
N ILE A 64 -8.62 -19.39 10.74
CA ILE A 64 -8.98 -20.74 11.19
C ILE A 64 -8.17 -21.13 12.44
N ALA A 65 -6.87 -20.83 12.48
CA ALA A 65 -6.03 -21.11 13.64
C ALA A 65 -6.46 -20.30 14.87
N LEU A 66 -6.79 -19.01 14.70
CA LEU A 66 -7.31 -18.16 15.77
C LEU A 66 -8.65 -18.64 16.30
N GLU A 67 -9.56 -19.07 15.41
CA GLU A 67 -10.85 -19.63 15.80
C GLU A 67 -10.69 -20.96 16.55
N ALA A 68 -9.77 -21.83 16.15
CA ALA A 68 -9.45 -23.07 16.85
C ALA A 68 -8.96 -22.81 18.28
N VAL A 69 -8.09 -21.80 18.47
CA VAL A 69 -7.64 -21.38 19.81
C VAL A 69 -8.81 -20.86 20.65
N ARG A 70 -9.71 -20.07 20.06
CA ARG A 70 -10.93 -19.59 20.73
C ARG A 70 -11.80 -20.74 21.22
N GLN A 71 -11.85 -21.83 20.44
CA GLN A 71 -12.60 -23.06 20.81
C GLN A 71 -11.84 -23.97 21.82
N GLY A 72 -10.70 -23.52 22.33
CA GLY A 72 -9.92 -24.24 23.34
C GLY A 72 -8.95 -25.28 22.78
N VAL A 73 -8.65 -25.27 21.49
CA VAL A 73 -7.65 -26.12 20.85
C VAL A 73 -6.25 -25.56 21.14
N THR A 74 -5.53 -26.17 22.07
CA THR A 74 -4.18 -25.73 22.50
C THR A 74 -3.09 -26.01 21.45
N ASN A 75 -3.31 -26.93 20.51
CA ASN A 75 -2.36 -27.30 19.46
C ASN A 75 -2.75 -26.75 18.07
N ALA A 76 -3.37 -25.59 18.03
CA ALA A 76 -3.70 -24.95 16.75
C ALA A 76 -2.41 -24.69 15.95
N VAL A 77 -2.40 -25.13 14.68
CA VAL A 77 -1.25 -24.92 13.78
C VAL A 77 -1.38 -23.54 13.15
N PHE A 78 -0.55 -22.62 13.60
CA PHE A 78 -0.44 -21.30 12.97
C PHE A 78 0.39 -21.37 11.70
N PRO A 79 0.04 -20.61 10.65
CA PRO A 79 0.90 -20.50 9.48
C PRO A 79 2.28 -19.99 9.91
N LYS A 80 3.36 -20.59 9.37
CA LYS A 80 4.72 -20.08 9.61
C LYS A 80 4.81 -18.67 9.06
N LEU A 81 4.93 -17.73 9.96
CA LEU A 81 5.16 -16.31 9.65
C LEU A 81 6.68 -16.11 9.61
N ASP A 82 7.24 -15.79 8.44
CA ASP A 82 8.69 -15.56 8.31
C ASP A 82 9.15 -14.51 9.32
N GLY A 83 10.05 -14.92 10.22
CA GLY A 83 10.61 -14.07 11.26
C GLY A 83 9.70 -13.76 12.47
N VAL A 84 8.55 -14.38 12.60
CA VAL A 84 7.74 -14.37 13.83
C VAL A 84 7.98 -15.69 14.56
N ASP A 85 8.26 -15.61 15.86
CA ASP A 85 8.27 -16.80 16.70
C ASP A 85 6.91 -17.53 16.58
N PRO A 86 6.88 -18.86 16.62
CA PRO A 86 5.63 -19.59 16.50
C PRO A 86 4.65 -19.08 17.55
N LEU A 87 3.56 -18.48 17.08
CA LEU A 87 2.49 -18.00 17.96
C LEU A 87 1.94 -19.19 18.73
N SER A 88 2.18 -19.22 20.03
CA SER A 88 1.66 -20.27 20.92
C SER A 88 0.74 -19.64 21.95
N PRO A 89 -0.45 -20.21 22.16
CA PRO A 89 -1.34 -19.75 23.22
C PRO A 89 -0.71 -20.01 24.60
N ASP A 90 -0.87 -19.07 25.51
CA ASP A 90 -0.54 -19.20 26.92
C ASP A 90 -1.47 -20.21 27.62
N THR A 91 -1.19 -20.58 28.86
CA THR A 91 -2.02 -21.44 29.71
C THR A 91 -3.49 -21.00 29.78
N ASN A 92 -3.77 -19.72 29.53
CA ASN A 92 -5.12 -19.15 29.50
C ASN A 92 -5.74 -19.11 28.08
N GLY A 93 -5.10 -19.72 27.07
CA GLY A 93 -5.57 -19.68 25.69
C GLY A 93 -5.37 -18.32 25.00
N LEU A 94 -4.57 -17.41 25.57
CA LEU A 94 -4.28 -16.09 24.99
C LEU A 94 -2.93 -16.09 24.27
N ILE A 95 -2.88 -15.49 23.09
CA ILE A 95 -1.66 -15.32 22.31
C ILE A 95 -1.02 -13.98 22.69
N ARG A 96 0.14 -14.02 23.33
CA ARG A 96 0.88 -12.80 23.70
C ARG A 96 1.77 -12.36 22.56
N ILE A 97 1.50 -11.16 22.05
CA ILE A 97 2.24 -10.56 20.94
C ILE A 97 3.13 -9.40 21.41
N SER A 98 4.33 -9.32 20.83
CA SER A 98 5.23 -8.18 20.95
C SER A 98 4.92 -7.12 19.90
N LEU A 99 5.52 -5.93 20.02
CA LEU A 99 5.42 -4.89 18.99
C LEU A 99 5.95 -5.39 17.63
N ALA A 100 7.07 -6.13 17.63
CA ALA A 100 7.64 -6.71 16.42
C ALA A 100 6.69 -7.72 15.76
N ASP A 101 6.03 -8.58 16.55
CA ASP A 101 5.03 -9.51 16.05
C ASP A 101 3.80 -8.78 15.49
N ALA A 102 3.37 -7.70 16.17
CA ALA A 102 2.26 -6.87 15.73
C ALA A 102 2.53 -6.20 14.37
N LEU A 103 3.75 -5.68 14.15
CA LEU A 103 4.15 -5.09 12.87
C LEU A 103 4.10 -6.12 11.74
N LYS A 104 4.61 -7.34 11.98
CA LYS A 104 4.62 -8.42 10.98
C LYS A 104 3.20 -8.95 10.69
N LEU A 105 2.39 -9.14 11.73
CA LEU A 105 0.98 -9.54 11.59
C LEU A 105 0.20 -8.48 10.80
N GLY A 106 0.36 -7.19 11.16
CA GLY A 106 -0.30 -6.10 10.49
C GLY A 106 0.07 -5.98 9.01
N ALA A 107 1.35 -6.18 8.66
CA ALA A 107 1.80 -6.18 7.27
C ALA A 107 1.15 -7.29 6.43
N ARG A 108 0.72 -8.39 7.04
CA ARG A 108 0.02 -9.49 6.35
C ARG A 108 -1.50 -9.37 6.40
N GLY A 109 -2.05 -9.00 7.57
CA GLY A 109 -3.49 -9.00 7.83
C GLY A 109 -4.21 -7.73 7.38
N ASN A 110 -3.55 -6.59 7.34
CA ASN A 110 -4.22 -5.33 7.05
C ASN A 110 -4.62 -5.23 5.57
N ARG A 111 -5.93 -5.04 5.34
CA ARG A 111 -6.53 -5.00 4.00
C ARG A 111 -5.97 -3.87 3.14
N ARG A 112 -5.79 -2.68 3.71
CA ARG A 112 -5.26 -1.52 2.98
C ARG A 112 -3.80 -1.73 2.59
N TYR A 113 -3.02 -2.35 3.46
CA TYR A 113 -1.63 -2.70 3.17
C TYR A 113 -1.54 -3.67 1.96
N GLN A 114 -2.43 -4.67 1.90
CA GLN A 114 -2.51 -5.60 0.78
C GLN A 114 -2.99 -4.90 -0.50
N THR A 115 -4.01 -4.06 -0.43
CA THR A 115 -4.49 -3.28 -1.59
C THR A 115 -3.39 -2.41 -2.21
N LEU A 116 -2.52 -1.80 -1.40
CA LEU A 116 -1.39 -1.02 -1.92
C LEU A 116 -0.31 -1.88 -2.55
N LYS A 117 -0.05 -3.08 -2.01
CA LYS A 117 0.80 -4.08 -2.67
C LYS A 117 0.24 -4.52 -4.02
N GLU A 118 -1.05 -4.83 -4.06
CA GLU A 118 -1.76 -5.20 -5.29
C GLU A 118 -1.70 -4.07 -6.33
N ALA A 119 -1.80 -2.81 -5.89
CA ALA A 119 -1.67 -1.65 -6.78
C ALA A 119 -0.30 -1.60 -7.48
N VAL A 120 0.80 -1.98 -6.81
CA VAL A 120 2.12 -2.09 -7.45
C VAL A 120 2.11 -3.16 -8.55
N TYR A 121 1.50 -4.33 -8.29
CA TYR A 121 1.36 -5.38 -9.32
C TYR A 121 0.52 -4.95 -10.51
N LEU A 122 -0.60 -4.26 -10.25
CA LEU A 122 -1.43 -3.73 -11.34
C LEU A 122 -0.66 -2.73 -12.22
N LYS A 123 0.21 -1.90 -11.62
CA LYS A 123 1.08 -1.01 -12.39
C LYS A 123 2.19 -1.76 -13.13
N ALA A 124 2.70 -2.87 -12.58
CA ALA A 124 3.65 -3.73 -13.28
C ALA A 124 3.02 -4.41 -14.50
N ILE A 125 1.79 -4.92 -14.39
CA ILE A 125 1.02 -5.47 -15.51
C ILE A 125 0.75 -4.40 -16.57
N ALA A 126 0.37 -3.18 -16.16
CA ALA A 126 0.16 -2.08 -17.10
C ALA A 126 1.46 -1.71 -17.85
N LEU A 127 2.60 -1.74 -17.17
CA LEU A 127 3.90 -1.52 -17.80
C LEU A 127 4.23 -2.62 -18.82
N ASP A 128 3.96 -3.87 -18.51
CA ASP A 128 4.15 -4.99 -19.44
C ASP A 128 3.30 -4.80 -20.71
N THR A 129 2.05 -4.36 -20.54
CA THR A 129 1.15 -4.05 -21.65
C THR A 129 1.70 -2.93 -22.55
N GLU A 130 2.28 -1.88 -21.98
CA GLU A 130 2.88 -0.78 -22.76
C GLU A 130 4.19 -1.20 -23.45
N ARG A 131 4.95 -2.10 -22.85
CA ARG A 131 6.14 -2.71 -23.50
C ARG A 131 5.77 -3.53 -24.71
N TYR A 132 4.69 -4.31 -24.59
CA TYR A 132 4.20 -5.16 -25.68
C TYR A 132 3.85 -4.38 -26.96
N VAL A 133 3.51 -3.08 -26.85
CA VAL A 133 3.24 -2.22 -28.01
C VAL A 133 4.46 -2.09 -28.94
N PHE A 134 5.68 -2.24 -28.42
CA PHE A 134 6.94 -2.15 -29.19
C PHE A 134 7.51 -3.53 -29.59
N ASP A 135 6.88 -4.61 -29.15
CA ASP A 135 7.25 -5.96 -29.55
C ASP A 135 6.68 -6.32 -30.92
N THR A 136 7.21 -7.38 -31.50
CA THR A 136 6.66 -7.93 -32.73
C THR A 136 5.40 -8.73 -32.40
N THR A 137 4.28 -8.24 -32.87
CA THR A 137 2.99 -8.93 -32.72
C THR A 137 2.73 -9.84 -33.93
N PHE A 138 2.26 -11.05 -33.66
CA PHE A 138 1.86 -12.00 -34.68
C PHE A 138 0.34 -12.16 -34.66
N SER A 139 -0.29 -12.16 -35.83
CA SER A 139 -1.73 -12.40 -35.98
C SER A 139 -1.97 -13.55 -36.93
N GLY A 140 -3.02 -14.31 -36.70
CA GLY A 140 -3.47 -15.36 -37.58
C GLY A 140 -4.99 -15.30 -37.74
N MET A 141 -5.47 -15.51 -38.97
CA MET A 141 -6.89 -15.51 -39.28
C MET A 141 -7.22 -16.77 -40.08
N LEU A 142 -8.31 -17.41 -39.73
CA LEU A 142 -8.93 -18.47 -40.50
C LEU A 142 -10.38 -18.07 -40.76
N LEU A 143 -10.75 -17.90 -42.01
CA LEU A 143 -12.10 -17.54 -42.43
C LEU A 143 -12.66 -18.64 -43.31
N GLY A 144 -13.85 -19.14 -43.00
CA GLY A 144 -14.63 -19.97 -43.85
C GLY A 144 -16.00 -19.34 -44.09
N ALA A 145 -16.35 -19.08 -45.32
CA ALA A 145 -17.63 -18.49 -45.67
C ALA A 145 -18.34 -19.28 -46.75
N LEU A 146 -19.66 -19.37 -46.62
CA LEU A 146 -20.60 -19.86 -47.60
C LEU A 146 -21.40 -18.66 -48.11
N ALA A 147 -21.23 -18.28 -49.33
CA ALA A 147 -21.96 -17.21 -49.96
C ALA A 147 -22.62 -17.70 -51.26
N GLY A 148 -23.81 -17.22 -51.57
CA GLY A 148 -24.46 -17.57 -52.83
C GLY A 148 -25.83 -16.93 -52.99
N GLU A 149 -26.20 -16.70 -54.25
CA GLU A 149 -27.56 -16.43 -54.68
C GLU A 149 -28.26 -17.77 -55.02
N PRO A 150 -29.62 -17.81 -55.15
CA PRO A 150 -30.38 -19.08 -55.23
C PRO A 150 -29.92 -20.11 -56.25
N GLU A 151 -29.08 -19.77 -57.18
CA GLU A 151 -28.55 -20.72 -58.19
C GLU A 151 -27.02 -20.88 -58.17
N ILE A 152 -26.25 -20.07 -57.42
CA ILE A 152 -24.78 -20.09 -57.39
C ILE A 152 -24.30 -20.04 -55.94
N TYR A 153 -23.87 -21.19 -55.41
CA TYR A 153 -23.24 -21.28 -54.10
C TYR A 153 -21.73 -21.41 -54.26
N GLN A 154 -20.97 -20.62 -53.49
CA GLN A 154 -19.52 -20.69 -53.43
C GLN A 154 -19.05 -20.82 -51.98
N ASN A 155 -18.08 -21.68 -51.78
CA ASN A 155 -17.36 -21.80 -50.53
C ASN A 155 -16.03 -21.06 -50.69
N THR A 156 -15.76 -20.17 -49.74
CA THR A 156 -14.44 -19.52 -49.63
C THR A 156 -13.81 -19.94 -48.30
N ALA A 157 -12.54 -20.28 -48.37
CA ALA A 157 -11.71 -20.50 -47.18
C ALA A 157 -10.46 -19.64 -47.33
N GLU A 158 -10.19 -18.84 -46.35
CA GLU A 158 -9.02 -17.96 -46.29
C GLU A 158 -8.23 -18.28 -45.02
N ALA A 159 -6.92 -18.40 -45.16
CA ALA A 159 -5.99 -18.53 -44.05
C ALA A 159 -4.90 -17.48 -44.22
N GLY A 160 -4.79 -16.60 -43.23
CA GLY A 160 -3.81 -15.54 -43.26
C GLY A 160 -3.03 -15.44 -41.95
N GLY A 161 -1.82 -14.93 -42.06
CA GLY A 161 -0.98 -14.58 -40.93
C GLY A 161 -0.26 -13.28 -41.18
N GLY A 162 -0.04 -12.51 -40.11
CA GLY A 162 0.66 -11.24 -40.19
C GLY A 162 1.63 -11.06 -39.04
N ALA A 163 2.61 -10.20 -39.28
CA ALA A 163 3.50 -9.72 -38.26
C ALA A 163 3.58 -8.19 -38.35
N ALA A 164 3.46 -7.53 -37.21
CA ALA A 164 3.58 -6.08 -37.13
C ALA A 164 4.50 -5.67 -35.97
N ARG A 165 5.27 -4.59 -36.17
CA ARG A 165 6.13 -4.02 -35.15
C ARG A 165 6.12 -2.50 -35.23
N LYS A 166 5.95 -1.87 -34.08
CA LYS A 166 6.11 -0.43 -33.91
C LYS A 166 7.46 -0.14 -33.26
N PHE A 167 8.22 0.76 -33.87
CA PHE A 167 9.51 1.19 -33.34
C PHE A 167 9.36 2.45 -32.48
N GLU A 168 10.33 2.68 -31.59
CA GLU A 168 10.34 3.82 -30.66
C GLU A 168 10.36 5.22 -31.35
N ASN A 169 10.73 5.29 -32.62
CA ASN A 169 10.68 6.53 -33.41
C ASN A 169 9.32 6.80 -34.06
N GLY A 170 8.35 5.89 -33.88
CA GLY A 170 7.02 5.95 -34.47
C GLY A 170 6.87 5.20 -35.80
N THR A 171 7.96 4.71 -36.37
CA THR A 171 7.89 3.86 -37.57
C THR A 171 7.15 2.56 -37.26
N THR A 172 6.20 2.18 -38.13
CA THR A 172 5.53 0.89 -38.06
C THR A 172 5.87 0.07 -39.30
N VAL A 173 6.21 -1.20 -39.10
CA VAL A 173 6.41 -2.18 -40.17
C VAL A 173 5.38 -3.29 -39.99
N ALA A 174 4.59 -3.53 -40.98
CA ALA A 174 3.59 -4.61 -40.99
C ALA A 174 3.69 -5.42 -42.25
N GLY A 175 3.62 -6.73 -42.12
CA GLY A 175 3.58 -7.65 -43.26
C GLY A 175 2.49 -8.70 -43.02
N ASN A 176 1.71 -8.97 -44.05
CA ASN A 176 0.66 -9.97 -44.02
C ASN A 176 0.87 -10.96 -45.18
N LEU A 177 0.49 -12.19 -44.97
CA LEU A 177 0.45 -13.22 -45.97
C LEU A 177 -0.87 -13.97 -45.82
N ALA A 178 -1.62 -14.09 -46.89
CA ALA A 178 -2.89 -14.83 -46.89
C ALA A 178 -3.00 -15.73 -48.10
N VAL A 179 -3.64 -16.86 -47.89
CA VAL A 179 -3.98 -17.83 -48.89
C VAL A 179 -5.49 -17.99 -48.91
N ASP A 180 -6.11 -17.79 -50.04
CA ASP A 180 -7.52 -18.02 -50.23
C ASP A 180 -7.79 -19.17 -51.19
N VAL A 181 -8.84 -19.91 -50.88
CA VAL A 181 -9.34 -21.01 -51.72
C VAL A 181 -10.83 -20.81 -51.92
N MET A 182 -11.23 -20.64 -53.17
CA MET A 182 -12.63 -20.51 -53.55
C MET A 182 -13.06 -21.75 -54.36
N ARG A 183 -14.21 -22.31 -54.04
CA ARG A 183 -14.83 -23.41 -54.77
C ARG A 183 -16.30 -23.14 -55.02
N MET A 184 -16.72 -23.20 -56.30
CA MET A 184 -18.14 -23.21 -56.66
C MET A 184 -18.72 -24.61 -56.47
N LEU A 185 -19.89 -24.70 -55.80
CA LEU A 185 -20.49 -25.99 -55.44
C LEU A 185 -21.23 -26.65 -56.60
N ARG A 186 -21.61 -25.90 -57.62
CA ARG A 186 -22.39 -26.42 -58.76
C ARG A 186 -21.56 -26.67 -60.02
N ASP A 187 -20.50 -25.91 -60.22
CA ASP A 187 -19.49 -26.14 -61.25
C ASP A 187 -18.19 -26.54 -60.54
N ASP A 188 -17.48 -27.52 -61.11
CA ASP A 188 -16.22 -28.03 -60.56
C ASP A 188 -15.06 -27.00 -60.71
N TRP A 189 -15.41 -25.71 -60.58
CA TRP A 189 -14.49 -24.58 -60.69
C TRP A 189 -13.92 -24.22 -59.32
N HIS A 190 -12.61 -24.08 -59.26
CA HIS A 190 -11.89 -23.66 -58.07
C HIS A 190 -10.78 -22.68 -58.43
N SER A 191 -10.55 -21.72 -57.53
CA SER A 191 -9.40 -20.82 -57.56
C SER A 191 -8.57 -20.96 -56.31
N PHE A 192 -7.30 -20.70 -56.45
CA PHE A 192 -6.34 -20.59 -55.35
C PHE A 192 -5.65 -19.24 -55.48
N GLY A 193 -5.71 -18.43 -54.45
CA GLY A 193 -5.05 -17.11 -54.36
C GLY A 193 -3.97 -17.13 -53.28
N LEU A 194 -2.89 -16.45 -53.58
CA LEU A 194 -1.85 -16.11 -52.60
C LEU A 194 -1.68 -14.59 -52.63
N SER A 195 -1.95 -13.95 -51.52
CA SER A 195 -1.74 -12.52 -51.35
C SER A 195 -0.74 -12.25 -50.24
N GLY A 196 0.11 -11.26 -50.46
CA GLY A 196 1.05 -10.82 -49.42
C GLY A 196 1.30 -9.32 -49.53
N ASP A 197 1.40 -8.65 -48.40
CA ASP A 197 1.75 -7.23 -48.36
C ASP A 197 2.81 -6.95 -47.30
N LEU A 198 3.65 -6.00 -47.61
CA LEU A 198 4.60 -5.40 -46.65
C LEU A 198 4.43 -3.89 -46.70
N THR A 199 4.16 -3.29 -45.56
CA THR A 199 3.98 -1.84 -45.42
C THR A 199 4.90 -1.28 -44.36
N VAL A 200 5.59 -0.19 -44.69
CA VAL A 200 6.39 0.60 -43.77
C VAL A 200 5.78 2.00 -43.72
N SER A 201 5.43 2.46 -42.53
CA SER A 201 4.84 3.77 -42.29
C SER A 201 5.71 4.57 -41.31
N VAL A 202 6.13 5.78 -41.71
CA VAL A 202 7.03 6.67 -40.95
C VAL A 202 6.34 8.00 -40.73
N PRO A 203 5.98 8.37 -39.49
CA PRO A 203 5.48 9.69 -39.16
C PRO A 203 6.63 10.72 -39.28
N LEU A 204 6.38 11.84 -39.95
CA LEU A 204 7.42 12.86 -40.20
C LEU A 204 7.24 14.09 -39.31
N LEU A 205 6.03 14.42 -38.87
CA LEU A 205 5.71 15.54 -37.98
C LEU A 205 4.96 15.07 -36.76
N ARG A 206 3.63 15.14 -36.73
CA ARG A 206 2.82 14.72 -35.60
C ARG A 206 3.04 13.23 -35.28
N GLY A 207 3.32 12.94 -34.00
CA GLY A 207 3.59 11.57 -33.57
C GLY A 207 4.98 11.06 -33.98
N ALA A 208 5.87 11.93 -34.49
CA ALA A 208 7.25 11.61 -34.77
C ALA A 208 8.15 11.87 -33.56
N GLY A 209 9.18 11.06 -33.43
CA GLY A 209 10.19 11.25 -32.40
C GLY A 209 9.98 10.37 -31.16
N ARG A 210 11.10 9.96 -30.61
CA ARG A 210 11.16 8.99 -29.51
C ARG A 210 10.41 9.47 -28.27
N ASP A 211 10.53 10.73 -27.90
CA ASP A 211 9.95 11.29 -26.69
C ASP A 211 8.42 11.30 -26.73
N ILE A 212 7.83 11.47 -27.94
CA ILE A 212 6.37 11.46 -28.10
C ILE A 212 5.84 10.03 -28.16
N VAL A 213 6.52 9.17 -28.92
CA VAL A 213 6.07 7.79 -29.16
C VAL A 213 6.21 6.91 -27.92
N ARG A 214 7.28 7.13 -27.13
CA ARG A 214 7.54 6.41 -25.87
C ARG A 214 6.81 6.98 -24.66
N GLU A 215 6.14 8.12 -24.77
CA GLU A 215 5.54 8.75 -23.59
C GLU A 215 4.58 7.83 -22.81
N PRO A 216 3.70 7.02 -23.45
CA PRO A 216 2.87 6.06 -22.72
C PRO A 216 3.69 5.04 -21.92
N LEU A 217 4.76 4.51 -22.52
CA LEU A 217 5.68 3.59 -21.85
C LEU A 217 6.42 4.28 -20.69
N THR A 218 6.97 5.48 -20.93
CA THR A 218 7.64 6.27 -19.88
C THR A 218 6.69 6.59 -18.73
N GLN A 219 5.45 6.93 -19.02
CA GLN A 219 4.44 7.19 -18.00
C GLN A 219 4.10 5.91 -17.20
N ALA A 220 4.01 4.76 -17.87
CA ALA A 220 3.78 3.47 -17.19
C ALA A 220 4.95 3.09 -16.28
N GLU A 221 6.20 3.31 -16.72
CA GLU A 221 7.42 3.12 -15.90
C GLU A 221 7.41 4.01 -14.66
N ARG A 222 7.05 5.28 -14.80
CA ARG A 222 6.94 6.23 -13.69
C ARG A 222 5.79 5.90 -12.75
N ASN A 223 4.63 5.52 -13.30
CA ASN A 223 3.48 5.10 -12.50
C ASN A 223 3.81 3.89 -11.60
N LEU A 224 4.62 2.95 -12.08
CA LEU A 224 5.10 1.85 -11.26
C LEU A 224 6.05 2.34 -10.16
N ALA A 225 7.00 3.23 -10.48
CA ALA A 225 7.90 3.82 -9.50
C ALA A 225 7.11 4.59 -8.42
N TYR A 226 6.11 5.38 -8.80
CA TYR A 226 5.26 6.12 -7.85
C TYR A 226 4.44 5.19 -6.96
N ALA A 227 3.93 4.09 -7.50
CA ALA A 227 3.22 3.10 -6.70
C ALA A 227 4.13 2.47 -5.64
N ILE A 228 5.40 2.22 -5.98
CA ILE A 228 6.41 1.71 -5.04
C ILE A 228 6.73 2.74 -3.96
N LEU A 229 7.00 4.00 -4.32
CA LEU A 229 7.29 5.08 -3.37
C LEU A 229 6.10 5.33 -2.44
N THR A 230 4.88 5.36 -2.98
CA THR A 230 3.65 5.48 -2.19
C THR A 230 3.49 4.33 -1.21
N PHE A 231 3.80 3.10 -1.64
CA PHE A 231 3.76 1.93 -0.76
C PHE A 231 4.85 2.00 0.32
N THR A 232 6.07 2.43 -0.01
CA THR A 232 7.16 2.61 0.97
C THR A 232 6.79 3.63 2.03
N ARG A 233 6.26 4.78 1.61
CA ARG A 233 5.77 5.81 2.55
C ARG A 233 4.64 5.28 3.43
N TYR A 234 3.70 4.54 2.84
CA TYR A 234 2.63 3.92 3.61
C TYR A 234 3.16 2.92 4.65
N ARG A 235 4.18 2.13 4.34
CA ARG A 235 4.83 1.22 5.31
C ARG A 235 5.31 1.96 6.54
N GLN A 236 6.01 3.10 6.38
CA GLN A 236 6.50 3.92 7.48
C GLN A 236 5.35 4.48 8.34
N THR A 237 4.36 5.09 7.70
CA THR A 237 3.20 5.66 8.42
C THR A 237 2.34 4.58 9.09
N TYR A 238 2.25 3.42 8.48
CA TYR A 238 1.53 2.28 9.04
C TYR A 238 2.26 1.67 10.23
N ALA A 239 3.60 1.54 10.18
CA ALA A 239 4.41 1.10 11.31
C ALA A 239 4.24 2.04 12.51
N LEU A 240 4.25 3.36 12.28
CA LEU A 240 3.96 4.35 13.31
C LEU A 240 2.54 4.20 13.89
N SER A 241 1.54 3.95 13.03
CA SER A 241 0.14 3.77 13.48
C SER A 241 -0.05 2.52 14.32
N ILE A 242 0.59 1.40 13.95
CA ILE A 242 0.59 0.15 14.77
C ILE A 242 1.29 0.40 16.10
N SER A 243 2.45 1.05 16.10
CA SER A 243 3.20 1.35 17.32
C SER A 243 2.36 2.20 18.27
N LYS A 244 1.69 3.23 17.76
CA LYS A 244 0.78 4.08 18.54
C LYS A 244 -0.40 3.27 19.11
N ALA A 245 -1.03 2.44 18.29
CA ALA A 245 -2.15 1.62 18.74
C ALA A 245 -1.71 0.58 19.79
N TYR A 246 -0.53 -0.02 19.60
CA TYR A 246 0.08 -0.97 20.55
C TYR A 246 0.33 -0.35 21.91
N TYR A 247 1.02 0.79 21.95
CA TYR A 247 1.33 1.48 23.19
C TYR A 247 0.07 2.07 23.86
N ASN A 248 -0.93 2.51 23.09
CA ASN A 248 -2.22 2.90 23.65
C ASN A 248 -2.89 1.76 24.42
N VAL A 249 -2.91 0.53 23.88
CA VAL A 249 -3.47 -0.61 24.60
C VAL A 249 -2.69 -0.90 25.88
N LEU A 250 -1.35 -0.79 25.84
CA LEU A 250 -0.52 -0.94 27.05
C LEU A 250 -0.81 0.15 28.09
N GLU A 251 -1.03 1.39 27.65
CA GLU A 251 -1.43 2.50 28.52
C GLU A 251 -2.76 2.21 29.22
N TYR A 252 -3.78 1.79 28.48
CA TYR A 252 -5.07 1.42 29.06
C TYR A 252 -4.97 0.23 30.02
N ALA A 253 -4.14 -0.75 29.68
CA ALA A 253 -3.87 -1.88 30.57
C ALA A 253 -3.20 -1.43 31.88
N GLN A 254 -2.26 -0.48 31.82
CA GLN A 254 -1.60 0.07 33.00
C GLN A 254 -2.54 0.96 33.81
N ASN A 255 -3.34 1.80 33.14
CA ASN A 255 -4.34 2.65 33.81
C ASN A 255 -5.37 1.80 34.58
N ARG A 256 -5.80 0.65 33.99
CA ARG A 256 -6.65 -0.31 34.69
C ARG A 256 -5.98 -0.85 35.94
N ARG A 257 -4.71 -1.33 35.84
CA ARG A 257 -3.94 -1.81 37.00
C ARG A 257 -3.80 -0.74 38.09
N ASN A 258 -3.49 0.49 37.70
CA ASN A 258 -3.38 1.61 38.62
C ASN A 258 -4.72 1.88 39.30
N SER A 259 -5.86 1.72 38.62
CA SER A 259 -7.21 1.86 39.19
C SER A 259 -7.54 0.73 40.15
N ASP A 260 -7.16 -0.53 39.84
CA ASP A 260 -7.30 -1.67 40.76
C ASP A 260 -6.50 -1.45 42.05
N ASP A 261 -5.22 -1.04 41.91
CA ASP A 261 -4.36 -0.72 43.06
C ASP A 261 -4.92 0.43 43.91
N ASN A 262 -5.46 1.46 43.26
CA ASN A 262 -6.05 2.60 43.97
C ASN A 262 -7.31 2.19 44.72
N ALA A 263 -8.20 1.43 44.12
CA ALA A 263 -9.41 0.94 44.80
C ALA A 263 -9.06 0.05 46.00
N TYR A 264 -8.03 -0.80 45.88
CA TYR A 264 -7.53 -1.59 47.00
C TYR A 264 -7.06 -0.72 48.15
N ARG A 265 -6.26 0.33 47.89
CA ARG A 265 -5.81 1.28 48.92
C ARG A 265 -6.99 2.04 49.56
N LEU A 266 -7.95 2.52 48.77
CA LEU A 266 -9.14 3.17 49.26
C LEU A 266 -10.04 2.26 50.11
N GLU A 267 -10.09 0.97 49.80
CA GLU A 267 -10.78 -0.01 50.63
C GLU A 267 -10.09 -0.16 51.99
N GLN A 268 -8.75 -0.23 52.05
CA GLN A 268 -8.00 -0.23 53.31
C GLN A 268 -8.23 1.06 54.11
N ASN A 269 -8.28 2.19 53.45
CA ASN A 269 -8.52 3.47 54.09
C ASN A 269 -9.95 3.59 54.66
N TRP A 270 -10.97 3.09 53.90
CA TRP A 270 -12.34 3.03 54.40
C TRP A 270 -12.46 2.10 55.61
N GLN A 271 -11.87 0.90 55.60
CA GLN A 271 -11.86 -0.06 56.70
C GLN A 271 -11.19 0.56 57.93
N ARG A 272 -10.07 1.29 57.77
CA ARG A 272 -9.38 2.02 58.85
C ARG A 272 -10.28 3.10 59.42
N ALA A 273 -10.95 3.90 58.55
CA ALA A 273 -11.89 4.93 58.98
C ALA A 273 -13.06 4.37 59.80
N GLU A 274 -13.61 3.22 59.37
CA GLU A 274 -14.69 2.56 60.12
C GLU A 274 -14.24 2.06 61.49
N MET A 275 -13.02 1.50 61.59
CA MET A 275 -12.45 1.10 62.89
C MET A 275 -12.23 2.30 63.81
N MET A 276 -11.72 3.43 63.29
CA MET A 276 -11.51 4.65 64.07
C MET A 276 -12.84 5.28 64.54
N PHE A 277 -13.88 5.21 63.70
CA PHE A 277 -15.23 5.64 64.12
C PHE A 277 -15.79 4.77 65.26
N LYS A 278 -15.69 3.46 65.16
CA LYS A 278 -16.09 2.52 66.20
C LYS A 278 -15.33 2.76 67.52
N ALA A 279 -14.09 3.24 67.45
CA ALA A 279 -13.25 3.62 68.59
C ALA A 279 -13.53 5.07 69.08
N GLY A 280 -14.49 5.79 68.49
CA GLY A 280 -14.83 7.18 68.88
C GLY A 280 -13.78 8.23 68.50
N ARG A 281 -12.86 7.88 67.55
CA ARG A 281 -11.74 8.76 67.16
C ARG A 281 -11.95 9.47 65.80
N MET A 282 -13.09 9.22 65.12
CA MET A 282 -13.41 9.80 63.81
C MET A 282 -14.90 10.06 63.70
N ASP A 283 -15.29 11.10 62.97
CA ASP A 283 -16.68 11.44 62.69
C ASP A 283 -17.28 10.56 61.56
N ARG A 284 -18.59 10.32 61.65
CA ARG A 284 -19.33 9.55 60.63
C ARG A 284 -19.19 10.10 59.21
N ILE A 285 -19.13 11.43 59.10
CA ILE A 285 -18.97 12.13 57.80
C ILE A 285 -17.71 11.67 57.06
N GLN A 286 -16.60 11.50 57.80
CA GLN A 286 -15.32 11.09 57.21
C GLN A 286 -15.36 9.62 56.73
N VAL A 287 -16.07 8.75 57.44
CA VAL A 287 -16.29 7.34 57.02
C VAL A 287 -17.14 7.27 55.77
N ASP A 288 -18.22 8.05 55.72
CA ASP A 288 -19.13 8.10 54.57
C ASP A 288 -18.43 8.68 53.33
N GLN A 289 -17.52 9.66 53.51
CA GLN A 289 -16.65 10.18 52.45
C GLN A 289 -15.70 9.10 51.93
N ALA A 290 -14.98 8.40 52.80
CA ALA A 290 -14.09 7.32 52.38
C ALA A 290 -14.83 6.20 51.63
N LYS A 291 -16.08 5.90 52.06
CA LYS A 291 -16.94 4.93 51.34
C LYS A 291 -17.35 5.45 49.96
N THR A 292 -17.68 6.72 49.84
CA THR A 292 -18.05 7.35 48.57
C THR A 292 -16.87 7.28 47.59
N ASP A 293 -15.66 7.62 48.04
CA ASP A 293 -14.45 7.57 47.19
C ASP A 293 -14.09 6.14 46.78
N LEU A 294 -14.30 5.15 47.66
CA LEU A 294 -14.17 3.73 47.27
C LEU A 294 -15.19 3.34 46.20
N LEU A 295 -16.45 3.78 46.30
CA LEU A 295 -17.47 3.49 45.28
C LEU A 295 -17.12 4.15 43.93
N ASN A 296 -16.60 5.40 43.94
CA ASN A 296 -16.10 6.09 42.78
C ASN A 296 -14.90 5.36 42.15
N ALA A 297 -13.98 4.84 42.94
CA ALA A 297 -12.86 4.04 42.47
C ALA A 297 -13.32 2.72 41.82
N ARG A 298 -14.31 2.03 42.40
CA ARG A 298 -14.92 0.85 41.80
C ARG A 298 -15.62 1.16 40.48
N GLN A 299 -16.28 2.29 40.34
CA GLN A 299 -16.82 2.77 39.06
C GLN A 299 -15.70 3.02 38.07
N THR A 300 -14.58 3.63 38.48
CA THR A 300 -13.41 3.86 37.62
C THR A 300 -12.81 2.55 37.10
N ILE A 301 -12.77 1.49 37.89
CA ILE A 301 -12.34 0.15 37.41
C ILE A 301 -13.21 -0.32 36.24
N ILE A 302 -14.54 -0.19 36.34
CA ILE A 302 -15.47 -0.60 35.29
C ILE A 302 -15.19 0.18 34.00
N THR A 303 -15.04 1.50 34.11
CA THR A 303 -14.79 2.34 32.91
C THR A 303 -13.42 2.14 32.31
N THR A 304 -12.39 1.92 33.12
CA THR A 304 -11.04 1.62 32.63
C THR A 304 -10.94 0.22 31.99
N GLN A 305 -11.68 -0.76 32.53
CA GLN A 305 -11.81 -2.08 31.91
C GLN A 305 -12.44 -1.99 30.52
N GLN A 306 -13.57 -1.28 30.41
CA GLN A 306 -14.21 -1.03 29.12
C GLN A 306 -13.26 -0.36 28.13
N SER A 307 -12.59 0.71 28.54
CA SER A 307 -11.63 1.43 27.66
C SER A 307 -10.48 0.54 27.20
N TYR A 308 -10.01 -0.35 28.06
CA TYR A 308 -8.99 -1.34 27.68
C TYR A 308 -9.51 -2.33 26.62
N GLU A 309 -10.73 -2.87 26.81
CA GLU A 309 -11.34 -3.79 25.86
C GLU A 309 -11.60 -3.13 24.50
N ASP A 310 -12.17 -1.91 24.50
CA ASP A 310 -12.41 -1.11 23.29
C ASP A 310 -11.11 -0.80 22.53
N SER A 311 -10.04 -0.46 23.26
CA SER A 311 -8.72 -0.20 22.68
C SER A 311 -8.10 -1.46 22.09
N LEU A 312 -8.24 -2.61 22.77
CA LEU A 312 -7.74 -3.89 22.30
C LEU A 312 -8.46 -4.34 21.03
N ASP A 313 -9.79 -4.18 20.96
CA ASP A 313 -10.56 -4.52 19.77
C ASP A 313 -10.22 -3.60 18.58
N SER A 314 -10.06 -2.32 18.82
CA SER A 314 -9.58 -1.36 17.81
C SER A 314 -8.18 -1.72 17.29
N PHE A 315 -7.31 -2.18 18.17
CA PHE A 315 -5.97 -2.66 17.80
C PHE A 315 -6.02 -3.92 16.94
N LYS A 316 -6.85 -4.92 17.29
CA LYS A 316 -7.06 -6.12 16.47
C LYS A 316 -7.53 -5.76 15.05
N ILE A 317 -8.48 -4.84 14.93
CA ILE A 317 -8.96 -4.34 13.64
C ILE A 317 -7.82 -3.66 12.85
N THR A 318 -6.99 -2.88 13.51
CA THR A 318 -5.83 -2.23 12.88
C THR A 318 -4.83 -3.26 12.34
N LEU A 319 -4.65 -4.38 13.02
CA LEU A 319 -3.83 -5.51 12.55
C LEU A 319 -4.50 -6.32 11.42
N GLY A 320 -5.79 -6.08 11.15
CA GLY A 320 -6.59 -6.87 10.20
C GLY A 320 -7.04 -8.22 10.75
N LEU A 321 -7.08 -8.35 12.07
CA LEU A 321 -7.57 -9.54 12.77
C LEU A 321 -9.05 -9.39 13.15
N PRO A 322 -9.78 -10.51 13.31
CA PRO A 322 -11.14 -10.44 13.82
C PRO A 322 -11.14 -9.94 15.28
N PRO A 323 -12.17 -9.17 15.72
CA PRO A 323 -12.27 -8.66 17.10
C PRO A 323 -12.26 -9.77 18.16
N GLU A 324 -12.77 -10.94 17.82
CA GLU A 324 -12.83 -12.11 18.71
C GLU A 324 -11.47 -12.81 18.89
N ALA A 325 -10.42 -12.39 18.18
CA ALA A 325 -9.10 -13.03 18.27
C ALA A 325 -8.58 -13.01 19.74
N PRO A 326 -8.15 -14.14 20.30
CA PRO A 326 -7.70 -14.25 21.68
C PRO A 326 -6.26 -13.74 21.83
N ILE A 327 -6.09 -12.43 21.73
CA ILE A 327 -4.78 -11.76 21.76
C ILE A 327 -4.63 -10.94 23.04
N ALA A 328 -3.46 -11.00 23.64
CA ALA A 328 -2.99 -10.13 24.69
C ALA A 328 -1.62 -9.54 24.33
N LEU A 329 -1.26 -8.42 24.95
CA LEU A 329 0.02 -7.76 24.74
C LEU A 329 1.03 -8.17 25.82
N LYS A 330 2.32 -8.16 25.48
CA LYS A 330 3.39 -8.39 26.45
C LYS A 330 3.55 -7.12 27.31
N SER A 331 3.05 -7.17 28.55
CA SER A 331 3.11 -6.02 29.50
C SER A 331 4.54 -5.62 29.89
N GLU A 332 5.51 -6.51 29.71
CA GLU A 332 6.92 -6.27 29.99
C GLU A 332 7.51 -5.18 29.08
N GLU A 333 6.97 -5.01 27.89
CA GLU A 333 7.45 -3.99 26.94
C GLU A 333 7.21 -2.56 27.42
N LEU A 334 6.15 -2.32 28.22
CA LEU A 334 5.95 -1.00 28.81
C LEU A 334 7.01 -0.71 29.88
N VAL A 335 7.34 -1.69 30.72
CA VAL A 335 8.39 -1.58 31.74
C VAL A 335 9.76 -1.37 31.09
N ASN A 336 10.04 -2.09 30.00
CA ASN A 336 11.26 -1.90 29.23
C ASN A 336 11.32 -0.49 28.63
N LEU A 337 10.22 0.00 28.07
CA LEU A 337 10.11 1.35 27.54
C LEU A 337 10.33 2.41 28.64
N GLU A 338 9.74 2.24 29.81
CA GLU A 338 9.95 3.15 30.94
C GLU A 338 11.43 3.21 31.35
N ASN A 339 12.09 2.05 31.43
CA ASN A 339 13.52 1.97 31.74
C ASN A 339 14.38 2.59 30.64
N ASP A 340 14.07 2.35 29.37
CA ASP A 340 14.79 2.93 28.24
C ASP A 340 14.68 4.45 28.22
N MET A 341 13.47 5.00 28.45
CA MET A 341 13.24 6.44 28.50
C MET A 341 13.94 7.07 29.71
N ALA A 342 13.93 6.41 30.87
CA ALA A 342 14.67 6.87 32.05
C ALA A 342 16.20 6.89 31.80
N ASN A 343 16.74 5.87 31.17
CA ASN A 343 18.16 5.81 30.78
C ASN A 343 18.51 6.89 29.75
N LEU A 344 17.65 7.12 28.77
CA LEU A 344 17.82 8.19 27.78
C LEU A 344 17.81 9.57 28.44
N ALA A 345 16.88 9.81 29.36
CA ALA A 345 16.81 11.07 30.10
C ALA A 345 18.08 11.32 30.95
N ALA A 346 18.61 10.26 31.58
CA ALA A 346 19.79 10.37 32.44
C ALA A 346 21.10 10.57 31.65
N ASN A 347 21.24 9.89 30.48
CA ASN A 347 22.49 9.87 29.74
C ASN A 347 22.59 10.96 28.65
N ARG A 348 21.48 11.58 28.26
CA ARG A 348 21.42 12.56 27.17
C ARG A 348 20.77 13.86 27.65
N PRO A 349 21.54 14.93 27.83
CA PRO A 349 20.97 16.21 28.30
C PRO A 349 20.07 16.90 27.26
N ASP A 350 20.28 16.59 25.96
CA ASP A 350 19.50 17.17 24.87
C ASP A 350 18.51 16.14 24.27
N ALA A 351 17.24 16.56 24.10
CA ALA A 351 16.19 15.75 23.46
C ALA A 351 16.50 15.46 21.99
N LEU A 352 17.26 16.33 21.36
CA LEU A 352 17.56 16.31 19.92
C LEU A 352 18.94 15.71 19.59
N ALA A 353 19.66 15.15 20.57
CA ALA A 353 21.03 14.65 20.40
C ALA A 353 21.18 13.61 19.27
N ASP A 354 20.13 12.85 18.95
CA ASP A 354 20.12 11.83 17.88
C ASP A 354 19.62 12.35 16.54
N PHE A 355 19.25 13.61 16.47
CA PHE A 355 18.70 14.21 15.27
C PHE A 355 19.62 15.29 14.70
N PRO A 356 19.66 15.48 13.38
CA PRO A 356 20.42 16.57 12.79
C PRO A 356 19.86 17.94 13.25
N GLU A 357 20.62 19.00 13.04
CA GLU A 357 20.13 20.35 13.25
C GLU A 357 18.88 20.62 12.40
N GLU A 358 17.92 21.42 12.89
CA GLU A 358 16.61 21.63 12.25
C GLU A 358 16.70 21.98 10.76
N ASN A 359 17.65 22.86 10.37
CA ASN A 359 17.83 23.22 8.96
C ASN A 359 18.32 22.04 8.12
N SER A 360 19.29 21.28 8.60
CA SER A 360 19.80 20.08 7.92
C SER A 360 18.73 18.99 7.85
N ALA A 361 17.89 18.89 8.85
CA ALA A 361 16.75 17.97 8.89
C ALA A 361 15.67 18.34 7.87
N LEU A 362 15.42 19.63 7.66
CA LEU A 362 14.51 20.11 6.60
C LEU A 362 15.02 19.72 5.22
N ASP A 363 16.30 19.94 4.95
CA ASP A 363 16.91 19.56 3.67
C ASP A 363 16.85 18.04 3.46
N LEU A 364 17.17 17.26 4.49
CA LEU A 364 17.08 15.81 4.48
C LEU A 364 15.66 15.32 4.16
N ALA A 365 14.65 15.89 4.81
CA ALA A 365 13.26 15.51 4.59
C ALA A 365 12.79 15.86 3.16
N LEU A 366 13.20 17.02 2.63
CA LEU A 366 12.88 17.43 1.26
C LEU A 366 13.53 16.54 0.19
N GLU A 367 14.65 15.89 0.51
CA GLU A 367 15.34 14.96 -0.38
C GLU A 367 14.83 13.51 -0.26
N GLN A 368 14.59 13.04 0.96
CA GLN A 368 14.36 11.62 1.23
C GLN A 368 12.89 11.21 1.27
N ARG A 369 11.96 12.15 1.37
CA ARG A 369 10.53 11.77 1.47
C ARG A 369 9.97 11.27 0.15
N ASP A 370 9.49 10.04 0.17
CA ASP A 370 8.90 9.35 -0.98
C ASP A 370 7.65 10.06 -1.54
N ASP A 371 6.79 10.60 -0.67
CA ASP A 371 5.58 11.33 -1.07
C ASP A 371 5.93 12.63 -1.81
N LEU A 372 6.96 13.34 -1.39
CA LEU A 372 7.44 14.55 -2.08
C LEU A 372 8.14 14.20 -3.41
N ALA A 373 8.82 13.05 -3.47
CA ALA A 373 9.40 12.55 -4.71
C ALA A 373 8.32 12.24 -5.77
N VAL A 374 7.16 11.74 -5.34
CA VAL A 374 6.00 11.52 -6.23
C VAL A 374 5.48 12.84 -6.76
N THR A 375 5.18 13.83 -5.90
CA THR A 375 4.65 15.13 -6.35
C THR A 375 5.63 15.90 -7.24
N ARG A 376 6.95 15.80 -6.97
CA ARG A 376 7.99 16.31 -7.88
C ARG A 376 7.93 15.61 -9.24
N GLY A 377 7.69 14.32 -9.22
CA GLY A 377 7.53 13.51 -10.41
C GLY A 377 6.31 13.94 -11.25
N ASP A 378 5.19 14.25 -10.59
CA ASP A 378 3.97 14.71 -11.26
C ASP A 378 4.19 16.02 -12.03
N VAL A 379 5.02 16.94 -11.51
CA VAL A 379 5.42 18.15 -12.25
C VAL A 379 6.13 17.80 -13.56
N ALA A 380 7.11 16.88 -13.49
CA ALA A 380 7.84 16.44 -14.68
C ALA A 380 6.94 15.69 -15.67
N ASP A 381 5.93 14.97 -15.18
CA ASP A 381 4.93 14.29 -16.01
C ASP A 381 4.04 15.31 -16.73
N CYS A 382 3.59 16.35 -16.03
CA CYS A 382 2.84 17.46 -16.64
C CYS A 382 3.68 18.22 -17.69
N GLU A 383 4.99 18.40 -17.47
CA GLU A 383 5.88 19.01 -18.47
C GLU A 383 5.98 18.16 -19.74
N ARG A 384 6.03 16.84 -19.63
CA ARG A 384 5.98 15.94 -20.78
C ARG A 384 4.62 15.97 -21.48
N ALA A 385 3.53 15.99 -20.69
CA ALA A 385 2.17 16.09 -21.23
C ALA A 385 1.97 17.40 -22.05
N VAL A 386 2.59 18.50 -21.65
CA VAL A 386 2.60 19.74 -22.44
C VAL A 386 3.31 19.54 -23.79
N LYS A 387 4.45 18.82 -23.82
CA LYS A 387 5.17 18.51 -25.07
C LYS A 387 4.32 17.66 -26.01
N VAL A 388 3.65 16.62 -25.49
CA VAL A 388 2.74 15.76 -26.26
C VAL A 388 1.56 16.56 -26.81
N ALA A 389 0.98 17.44 -25.99
CA ALA A 389 -0.12 18.30 -26.42
C ALA A 389 0.31 19.35 -27.47
N ALA A 390 1.55 19.80 -27.40
CA ALA A 390 2.15 20.71 -28.43
C ALA A 390 2.38 19.97 -29.76
N ASP A 391 2.90 18.73 -29.70
CA ASP A 391 3.06 17.87 -30.88
C ASP A 391 1.72 17.64 -31.60
N ALA A 392 0.64 17.41 -30.84
CA ALA A 392 -0.70 17.22 -31.40
C ALA A 392 -1.22 18.43 -32.21
N LEU A 393 -0.64 19.64 -32.05
CA LEU A 393 -0.94 20.82 -32.87
C LEU A 393 -0.29 20.78 -34.25
N GLN A 394 0.65 19.88 -34.50
CA GLN A 394 1.33 19.77 -35.79
C GLN A 394 0.42 19.11 -36.85
N ALA A 395 0.79 19.26 -38.11
CA ALA A 395 0.15 18.54 -39.22
C ALA A 395 0.52 17.05 -39.14
N ASP A 396 -0.41 16.19 -39.51
CA ASP A 396 -0.15 14.76 -39.66
C ASP A 396 0.46 14.51 -41.05
N VAL A 397 1.76 14.25 -41.07
CA VAL A 397 2.51 13.95 -42.29
C VAL A 397 3.18 12.60 -42.14
N THR A 398 2.76 11.65 -42.95
CA THR A 398 3.23 10.26 -42.89
C THR A 398 3.77 9.85 -44.26
N LEU A 399 4.97 9.25 -44.27
CA LEU A 399 5.55 8.59 -45.44
C LEU A 399 5.24 7.11 -45.35
N GLU A 400 4.54 6.60 -46.32
CA GLU A 400 4.22 5.18 -46.43
C GLU A 400 4.88 4.59 -47.67
N GLY A 401 5.51 3.43 -47.52
CA GLY A 401 6.07 2.67 -48.64
C GLY A 401 5.81 1.18 -48.43
N GLY A 402 5.65 0.48 -49.52
CA GLY A 402 5.37 -0.94 -49.43
C GLY A 402 5.33 -1.66 -50.76
N GLY A 403 5.10 -2.96 -50.69
CA GLY A 403 4.87 -3.79 -51.82
C GLY A 403 3.79 -4.83 -51.51
N ALA A 404 3.05 -5.21 -52.54
CA ALA A 404 2.06 -6.28 -52.45
C ALA A 404 2.23 -7.24 -53.64
N ILE A 405 2.03 -8.48 -53.34
CA ILE A 405 1.96 -9.58 -54.32
C ILE A 405 0.56 -10.20 -54.24
N ASP A 406 -0.04 -10.40 -55.39
CA ASP A 406 -1.34 -11.02 -55.48
C ASP A 406 -1.27 -12.01 -56.65
N GLU A 407 -1.29 -13.29 -56.35
CA GLU A 407 -1.23 -14.38 -57.31
C GLU A 407 -2.52 -15.17 -57.25
N GLU A 408 -3.26 -15.19 -58.37
CA GLU A 408 -4.49 -15.97 -58.47
C GLU A 408 -4.33 -17.03 -59.55
N ARG A 409 -4.50 -18.30 -59.19
CA ARG A 409 -4.56 -19.43 -60.11
C ARG A 409 -5.99 -19.89 -60.30
N ARG A 410 -6.52 -19.61 -61.47
CA ARG A 410 -7.86 -20.08 -61.89
C ARG A 410 -7.73 -21.30 -62.76
N GLN A 411 -8.64 -22.25 -62.58
CA GLN A 411 -8.70 -23.44 -63.42
C GLN A 411 -8.99 -23.03 -64.88
N HIS A 412 -8.19 -23.52 -65.80
CA HIS A 412 -8.26 -23.23 -67.24
C HIS A 412 -7.84 -21.86 -67.75
N LEU A 413 -7.26 -21.00 -66.89
CA LEU A 413 -6.68 -19.71 -67.25
C LEU A 413 -5.17 -19.70 -66.98
N PRO A 414 -4.39 -18.92 -67.74
CA PRO A 414 -2.97 -18.78 -67.48
C PRO A 414 -2.77 -18.17 -66.06
N TYR A 415 -1.69 -18.58 -65.42
CA TYR A 415 -1.25 -18.06 -64.17
C TYR A 415 -1.13 -16.54 -64.26
N GLY A 416 -1.83 -15.82 -63.40
CA GLY A 416 -1.80 -14.37 -63.33
C GLY A 416 -1.35 -13.92 -61.94
N GLY A 417 -0.28 -13.15 -61.87
CA GLY A 417 0.18 -12.53 -60.66
C GLY A 417 0.40 -11.03 -60.91
N THR A 418 0.08 -10.23 -59.92
CA THR A 418 0.38 -8.80 -59.94
C THR A 418 1.33 -8.48 -58.79
N GLU A 419 2.47 -7.88 -59.13
CA GLU A 419 3.36 -7.30 -58.14
C GLU A 419 3.16 -5.79 -58.19
N SER A 420 2.97 -5.18 -57.05
CA SER A 420 2.85 -3.74 -56.94
C SER A 420 3.78 -3.19 -55.84
N THR A 421 4.43 -2.08 -56.14
CA THR A 421 5.20 -1.32 -55.17
C THR A 421 4.67 0.08 -55.14
N PHE A 422 4.62 0.69 -53.97
CA PHE A 422 4.15 2.04 -53.83
C PHE A 422 4.99 2.82 -52.82
N ALA A 423 5.08 4.13 -53.03
CA ALA A 423 5.54 5.11 -52.06
C ALA A 423 4.59 6.30 -52.10
N ARG A 424 4.03 6.67 -50.96
CA ARG A 424 3.10 7.79 -50.87
C ARG A 424 3.38 8.67 -49.69
N LEU A 425 3.22 9.96 -49.85
CA LEU A 425 3.23 10.95 -48.78
C LEU A 425 1.79 11.36 -48.48
N LYS A 426 1.35 11.04 -47.27
CA LYS A 426 0.02 11.36 -46.77
C LYS A 426 0.11 12.60 -45.88
N ILE A 427 -0.62 13.65 -46.24
CA ILE A 427 -0.65 14.91 -45.51
C ILE A 427 -2.09 15.17 -45.09
N ASN A 428 -2.35 15.16 -43.79
CA ASN A 428 -3.62 15.52 -43.18
C ASN A 428 -3.47 16.90 -42.52
N LEU A 429 -4.15 17.90 -43.05
CA LEU A 429 -4.19 19.25 -42.51
C LEU A 429 -5.49 19.46 -41.76
N PRO A 430 -5.50 19.41 -40.42
CA PRO A 430 -6.71 19.68 -39.66
C PRO A 430 -7.02 21.21 -39.74
N TRP A 431 -8.11 21.57 -40.41
CA TRP A 431 -8.57 22.95 -40.53
C TRP A 431 -9.17 23.49 -39.22
N ASP A 432 -9.84 22.63 -38.42
CA ASP A 432 -10.35 22.97 -37.10
C ASP A 432 -9.51 22.28 -36.01
N ARG A 433 -8.71 23.08 -35.30
CA ARG A 433 -7.81 22.64 -34.21
C ARG A 433 -8.31 23.03 -32.82
N ARG A 434 -9.60 23.27 -32.67
CA ARG A 434 -10.14 23.68 -31.36
C ARG A 434 -9.91 22.65 -30.28
N ARG A 435 -10.01 21.38 -30.62
CA ARG A 435 -9.79 20.25 -29.69
C ARG A 435 -8.34 20.24 -29.19
N GLU A 436 -7.39 20.29 -30.11
CA GLU A 436 -5.95 20.26 -29.83
C GLU A 436 -5.50 21.51 -29.08
N ARG A 437 -5.95 22.68 -29.52
CA ARG A 437 -5.70 23.98 -28.84
C ARG A 437 -6.21 23.95 -27.39
N ASN A 438 -7.42 23.43 -27.17
CA ASN A 438 -8.00 23.35 -25.84
C ASN A 438 -7.31 22.28 -24.98
N ALA A 439 -6.83 21.18 -25.58
CA ALA A 439 -6.01 20.18 -24.90
C ALA A 439 -4.66 20.77 -24.47
N TYR A 440 -3.97 21.51 -25.36
CA TYR A 440 -2.74 22.20 -25.02
C TYR A 440 -2.93 23.25 -23.91
N ARG A 441 -4.01 24.05 -23.96
CA ARG A 441 -4.29 24.98 -22.86
C ARG A 441 -4.56 24.29 -21.54
N ARG A 442 -5.29 23.14 -21.56
CA ARG A 442 -5.52 22.32 -20.35
C ARG A 442 -4.22 21.77 -19.78
N SER A 443 -3.30 21.30 -20.61
CA SER A 443 -2.01 20.76 -20.13
C SER A 443 -1.15 21.85 -19.48
N LEU A 444 -1.17 23.10 -19.99
CA LEU A 444 -0.49 24.23 -19.35
C LEU A 444 -1.09 24.57 -17.99
N ILE A 445 -2.42 24.55 -17.87
CA ILE A 445 -3.09 24.79 -16.58
C ILE A 445 -2.77 23.67 -15.60
N ALA A 446 -2.77 22.41 -16.06
CA ALA A 446 -2.40 21.25 -15.22
C ALA A 446 -0.96 21.35 -14.71
N LEU A 447 -0.02 21.81 -15.56
CA LEU A 447 1.36 22.04 -15.14
C LEU A 447 1.45 23.12 -14.05
N ASP A 448 0.74 24.24 -14.22
CA ASP A 448 0.71 25.31 -13.22
C ASP A 448 0.06 24.85 -11.90
N GLN A 449 -0.95 23.96 -11.97
CA GLN A 449 -1.55 23.34 -10.79
C GLN A 449 -0.55 22.40 -10.10
N SER A 450 0.06 21.48 -10.83
CA SER A 450 1.03 20.54 -10.28
C SER A 450 2.24 21.22 -9.63
N ARG A 451 2.68 22.37 -10.15
CA ARG A 451 3.74 23.17 -9.49
C ARG A 451 3.30 23.72 -8.14
N ARG A 452 2.06 24.25 -8.05
CA ARG A 452 1.53 24.72 -6.77
C ARG A 452 1.32 23.58 -5.78
N ASP A 453 0.84 22.43 -6.25
CA ASP A 453 0.65 21.24 -5.41
C ASP A 453 1.99 20.75 -4.84
N TYR A 454 3.07 20.81 -5.62
CA TYR A 454 4.43 20.51 -5.15
C TYR A 454 4.92 21.53 -4.11
N GLU A 455 4.70 22.83 -4.33
CA GLU A 455 5.06 23.88 -3.36
C GLU A 455 4.31 23.70 -2.05
N GLU A 456 2.99 23.44 -2.11
CA GLU A 456 2.15 23.17 -0.94
C GLU A 456 2.63 21.91 -0.19
N ALA A 457 2.93 20.82 -0.91
CA ALA A 457 3.47 19.61 -0.32
C ALA A 457 4.82 19.84 0.37
N ALA A 458 5.72 20.60 -0.26
CA ALA A 458 7.02 20.94 0.32
C ALA A 458 6.88 21.79 1.60
N ASP A 459 5.97 22.76 1.61
CA ASP A 459 5.70 23.57 2.79
C ASP A 459 5.02 22.73 3.90
N GLY A 460 4.15 21.79 3.52
CA GLY A 460 3.59 20.80 4.43
C GLY A 460 4.66 19.98 5.13
N VAL A 461 5.64 19.47 4.36
CA VAL A 461 6.79 18.72 4.90
C VAL A 461 7.60 19.55 5.88
N LYS A 462 7.93 20.80 5.52
CA LYS A 462 8.68 21.71 6.42
C LYS A 462 7.94 21.94 7.73
N ASN A 463 6.62 22.14 7.66
CA ASN A 463 5.79 22.34 8.85
C ASN A 463 5.73 21.08 9.73
N GLU A 464 5.58 19.91 9.12
CA GLU A 464 5.56 18.62 9.84
C GLU A 464 6.88 18.35 10.59
N VAL A 465 8.02 18.59 9.94
CA VAL A 465 9.34 18.45 10.56
C VAL A 465 9.50 19.42 11.72
N ARG A 466 9.20 20.72 11.53
CA ARG A 466 9.28 21.71 12.59
C ARG A 466 8.36 21.42 13.77
N ALA A 467 7.15 20.94 13.50
CA ALA A 467 6.24 20.50 14.54
C ALA A 467 6.83 19.32 15.32
N GLY A 468 7.37 18.29 14.61
CA GLY A 468 8.00 17.13 15.23
C GLY A 468 9.16 17.48 16.15
N TYR A 469 9.99 18.46 15.77
CA TYR A 469 11.07 18.96 16.64
C TYR A 469 10.53 19.59 17.93
N ARG A 470 9.53 20.46 17.82
CA ARG A 470 8.88 21.09 18.99
C ARG A 470 8.19 20.06 19.87
N ASP A 471 7.49 19.11 19.26
CA ASP A 471 6.76 18.05 19.96
C ASP A 471 7.70 17.14 20.75
N LEU A 472 8.87 16.79 20.18
CA LEU A 472 9.86 15.97 20.85
C LEU A 472 10.48 16.68 22.07
N VAL A 473 10.84 17.96 21.92
CA VAL A 473 11.36 18.77 23.03
C VAL A 473 10.30 18.94 24.13
N ALA A 474 9.06 19.24 23.75
CA ALA A 474 7.95 19.38 24.69
C ALA A 474 7.63 18.06 25.41
N ALA A 475 7.59 16.94 24.68
CA ALA A 475 7.29 15.61 25.24
C ALA A 475 8.32 15.22 26.30
N ARG A 476 9.61 15.48 26.04
CA ARG A 476 10.66 15.23 27.03
C ARG A 476 10.51 16.10 28.28
N ALA A 477 10.32 17.40 28.10
CA ALA A 477 10.13 18.32 29.25
C ALA A 477 8.90 17.92 30.07
N LEU A 478 7.82 17.48 29.43
CA LEU A 478 6.63 16.95 30.11
C LEU A 478 6.95 15.67 30.89
N TYR A 479 7.72 14.74 30.31
CA TYR A 479 8.16 13.53 31.00
C TYR A 479 8.94 13.86 32.29
N GLU A 480 9.95 14.72 32.20
CA GLU A 480 10.74 15.15 33.39
C GLU A 480 9.85 15.76 34.49
N ASN A 481 8.89 16.61 34.12
CA ASN A 481 7.91 17.16 35.03
C ASN A 481 7.00 16.08 35.67
N LYS A 482 6.57 15.07 34.91
CA LYS A 482 5.71 13.99 35.43
C LYS A 482 6.46 13.04 36.36
N VAL A 483 7.75 12.80 36.12
CA VAL A 483 8.62 12.06 37.06
C VAL A 483 8.67 12.75 38.41
N GLU A 484 8.93 14.06 38.45
CA GLU A 484 8.99 14.81 39.72
C GLU A 484 7.60 14.94 40.39
N ALA A 485 6.54 15.11 39.58
CA ALA A 485 5.16 15.10 40.07
C ALA A 485 4.78 13.79 40.77
N LEU A 486 5.15 12.64 40.18
CA LEU A 486 4.92 11.33 40.80
C LEU A 486 5.70 11.17 42.10
N LYS A 487 6.97 11.58 42.12
CA LYS A 487 7.81 11.54 43.32
C LYS A 487 7.18 12.38 44.43
N THR A 488 6.71 13.60 44.12
CA THR A 488 6.05 14.49 45.07
C THR A 488 4.72 13.90 45.57
N ALA A 489 3.92 13.31 44.65
CA ALA A 489 2.66 12.64 45.01
C ALA A 489 2.87 11.45 45.94
N LYS A 490 3.91 10.63 45.72
CA LYS A 490 4.29 9.53 46.61
C LYS A 490 4.67 10.04 48.01
N MET A 491 5.55 11.06 48.08
CA MET A 491 5.95 11.65 49.36
C MET A 491 4.74 12.21 50.11
N ARG A 492 3.76 12.83 49.41
CA ARG A 492 2.53 13.34 50.00
C ARG A 492 1.66 12.23 50.61
N VAL A 493 1.51 11.10 49.92
CA VAL A 493 0.78 9.93 50.46
C VAL A 493 1.47 9.40 51.70
N ASP A 494 2.79 9.14 51.63
CA ASP A 494 3.56 8.63 52.76
C ASP A 494 3.52 9.57 53.97
N SER A 495 3.63 10.89 53.75
CA SER A 495 3.56 11.90 54.80
C SER A 495 2.18 11.95 55.44
N ASN A 496 1.11 11.94 54.65
CA ASN A 496 -0.26 11.99 55.18
C ASN A 496 -0.60 10.72 55.95
N ASP A 497 -0.08 9.56 55.57
CA ASP A 497 -0.28 8.32 56.34
C ASP A 497 0.40 8.40 57.74
N LEU A 498 1.63 8.94 57.81
CA LEU A 498 2.34 9.18 59.08
C LEU A 498 1.62 10.23 59.96
N PHE A 499 1.16 11.34 59.35
CA PHE A 499 0.43 12.39 60.07
C PHE A 499 -0.93 11.91 60.55
N MET A 500 -1.62 11.06 59.83
CA MET A 500 -2.87 10.44 60.27
C MET A 500 -2.67 9.57 61.51
N GLN A 501 -1.58 8.79 61.57
CA GLN A 501 -1.23 8.00 62.76
C GLN A 501 -1.00 8.88 63.99
N SER A 502 -0.49 10.11 63.82
CA SER A 502 -0.27 11.09 64.89
C SER A 502 -1.47 12.04 65.14
N GLY A 503 -2.59 11.83 64.43
CA GLY A 503 -3.79 12.64 64.54
C GLY A 503 -3.67 14.06 63.96
N ARG A 504 -2.69 14.30 63.08
CA ARG A 504 -2.39 15.63 62.45
C ARG A 504 -2.90 15.77 61.03
N SER A 505 -3.40 14.72 60.42
CA SER A 505 -4.00 14.69 59.07
C SER A 505 -5.43 14.18 59.16
N SER A 506 -6.28 14.67 58.28
CA SER A 506 -7.66 14.20 58.14
C SER A 506 -7.77 13.06 57.11
N MET A 507 -8.85 12.28 57.16
CA MET A 507 -9.15 11.26 56.15
C MET A 507 -9.24 11.91 54.76
N ARG A 508 -9.77 13.12 54.65
CA ARG A 508 -9.86 13.87 53.38
C ARG A 508 -8.48 14.11 52.76
N ASP A 509 -7.46 14.46 53.58
CA ASP A 509 -6.11 14.72 53.06
C ASP A 509 -5.47 13.46 52.48
N ILE A 510 -5.75 12.29 53.08
CA ILE A 510 -5.31 10.96 52.54
C ILE A 510 -5.99 10.66 51.24
N LEU A 511 -7.32 10.80 51.13
CA LEU A 511 -8.09 10.50 49.93
C LEU A 511 -7.68 11.40 48.77
N GLU A 512 -7.43 12.69 49.04
CA GLU A 512 -6.93 13.65 48.06
C GLU A 512 -5.50 13.29 47.61
N ALA A 513 -4.62 12.86 48.52
CA ALA A 513 -3.27 12.42 48.15
C ALA A 513 -3.28 11.14 47.30
N GLU A 514 -4.14 10.17 47.61
CA GLU A 514 -4.31 8.94 46.80
C GLU A 514 -4.83 9.25 45.40
N SER A 515 -5.81 10.15 45.27
CA SER A 515 -6.32 10.60 43.97
C SER A 515 -5.23 11.31 43.15
N ALA A 516 -4.43 12.19 43.78
CA ALA A 516 -3.29 12.85 43.15
C ALA A 516 -2.22 11.83 42.69
N MET A 517 -1.96 10.80 43.51
CA MET A 517 -0.99 9.76 43.18
C MET A 517 -1.46 8.89 41.97
N LEU A 518 -2.75 8.51 41.93
CA LEU A 518 -3.32 7.82 40.76
C LEU A 518 -3.17 8.65 39.50
N SER A 519 -3.55 9.94 39.58
CA SER A 519 -3.42 10.87 38.45
C SER A 519 -1.96 11.01 37.98
N ALA A 520 -1.01 11.14 38.92
CA ALA A 520 0.41 11.24 38.59
C ALA A 520 0.99 9.97 37.95
N ARG A 521 0.57 8.76 38.41
CA ARG A 521 0.97 7.49 37.80
C ARG A 521 0.48 7.38 36.36
N ASN A 522 -0.81 7.65 36.12
CA ASN A 522 -1.39 7.61 34.78
C ASN A 522 -0.74 8.65 33.87
N ALA A 523 -0.51 9.88 34.38
CA ALA A 523 0.14 10.93 33.61
C ALA A 523 1.61 10.62 33.27
N LEU A 524 2.35 9.91 34.11
CA LEU A 524 3.71 9.47 33.78
C LEU A 524 3.69 8.41 32.67
N CYS A 525 2.80 7.42 32.76
CA CYS A 525 2.65 6.39 31.72
C CYS A 525 2.37 7.04 30.36
N SER A 526 1.39 7.96 30.28
CA SER A 526 1.11 8.72 29.07
C SER A 526 2.31 9.54 28.59
N ALA A 527 3.08 10.16 29.48
CA ALA A 527 4.24 10.97 29.11
C ALA A 527 5.37 10.13 28.51
N VAL A 528 5.64 8.93 29.05
CA VAL A 528 6.61 7.96 28.51
C VAL A 528 6.25 7.56 27.08
N ILE A 529 5.00 7.18 26.88
CA ILE A 529 4.49 6.75 25.57
C ILE A 529 4.52 7.91 24.58
N ASN A 530 4.05 9.10 24.99
CA ASN A 530 4.04 10.27 24.13
C ASN A 530 5.45 10.71 23.71
N TRP A 531 6.44 10.63 24.60
CA TRP A 531 7.83 10.93 24.24
C TRP A 531 8.34 9.94 23.18
N ARG A 532 8.12 8.62 23.36
CA ARG A 532 8.50 7.61 22.36
C ARG A 532 7.78 7.83 21.03
N MET A 533 6.48 8.17 21.05
CA MET A 533 5.71 8.42 19.84
C MET A 533 6.16 9.69 19.12
N SER A 534 6.55 10.75 19.84
CA SER A 534 7.10 11.95 19.25
C SER A 534 8.44 11.68 18.53
N GLU A 535 9.29 10.84 19.12
CA GLU A 535 10.54 10.39 18.49
C GLU A 535 10.26 9.62 17.16
N LEU A 536 9.39 8.62 17.19
CA LEU A 536 9.04 7.84 16.01
C LEU A 536 8.33 8.70 14.95
N SER A 537 7.49 9.64 15.38
CA SER A 537 6.81 10.58 14.49
C SER A 537 7.81 11.49 13.78
N LEU A 538 8.81 12.02 14.50
CA LEU A 538 9.87 12.84 13.89
C LEU A 538 10.69 12.03 12.89
N ARG A 539 11.09 10.77 13.19
CA ARG A 539 11.77 9.89 12.25
C ARG A 539 10.94 9.62 11.00
N THR A 540 9.62 9.47 11.17
CA THR A 540 8.68 9.31 10.05
C THR A 540 8.58 10.59 9.22
N ALA A 541 8.55 11.76 9.85
CA ALA A 541 8.52 13.06 9.18
C ALA A 541 9.80 13.32 8.36
N LEU A 542 10.94 12.84 8.84
CA LEU A 542 12.23 12.90 8.14
C LEU A 542 12.36 11.87 7.02
N GLY A 543 11.50 10.85 6.97
CA GLY A 543 11.64 9.73 6.04
C GLY A 543 12.71 8.69 6.45
N THR A 544 13.25 8.78 7.66
CA THR A 544 14.36 7.94 8.16
C THR A 544 13.90 6.78 9.04
N LEU A 545 12.59 6.54 9.15
CA LEU A 545 12.09 5.40 9.90
C LEU A 545 12.43 4.11 9.15
N GLU A 546 13.42 3.37 9.65
CA GLU A 546 13.76 2.02 9.15
C GLU A 546 12.66 1.03 9.54
N ASN A 547 12.33 0.13 8.61
CA ASN A 547 11.23 -0.84 8.73
C ASN A 547 11.70 -2.20 9.23
#